data_6be4dceb42013eb5a8f943cc314ecf7f
#
_entry.id   6be4dceb42013eb5a8f943cc314ecf7f
#
_cell.length_a   1.000
_cell.length_b   1.000
_cell.length_c   1.000
_cell.angle_alpha   90.00
_cell.angle_beta   90.00
_cell.angle_gamma   90.00
#
_symmetry.space_group_name_H-M   'P 1'
#
loop_
_entity.id
_entity.type
_entity.pdbx_description
1 polymer ?
#
loop_
_entity_poly.entity_id
_entity_poly.type
_entity_poly.pdbx_seq_one_letter_code
_entity_poly.pdbx_strand_id
1 'polypeptide(L)'
;GFTIVELLIVIVVIAILAAITIVAYNGIQGSAHDSSVQSDIRQTATKLQNYYTQNGSFPQNDAQLTSLDLKVAKSSYGQHAGSSGAQYNMLYCRPQSDPTKFALIASSSSGKLYQYVDGVLSTISRTNWDTPSIPSATLCSSAGIPTSSPQVWFYNASSWRTWVAG
;
A
#
# COMPACT_ATOMS: atom_id res chain seq x y z
N GLY A 1 23.95 -1.12 -52.09
CA GLY A 1 24.25 -1.80 -50.80
C GLY A 1 24.33 -0.80 -49.68
N PHE A 2 23.84 -1.10 -48.49
CA PHE A 2 23.98 -0.27 -47.29
C PHE A 2 25.47 -0.16 -46.91
N THR A 3 25.83 0.99 -46.42
CA THR A 3 27.17 1.22 -45.86
C THR A 3 27.21 0.80 -44.39
N ILE A 4 28.40 0.41 -43.92
CA ILE A 4 28.61 0.08 -42.49
C ILE A 4 28.25 1.25 -41.59
N VAL A 5 28.52 2.48 -42.05
CA VAL A 5 28.25 3.73 -41.32
C VAL A 5 26.75 3.97 -41.14
N GLU A 6 25.94 3.73 -42.17
CA GLU A 6 24.47 3.83 -42.07
C GLU A 6 23.90 2.87 -41.04
N LEU A 7 24.38 1.64 -41.01
CA LEU A 7 23.97 0.66 -40.02
C LEU A 7 24.36 1.08 -38.59
N LEU A 8 25.56 1.60 -38.42
CA LEU A 8 26.11 2.01 -37.15
C LEU A 8 25.34 3.20 -36.55
N ILE A 9 24.95 4.18 -37.36
CA ILE A 9 24.14 5.32 -36.91
C ILE A 9 22.77 4.83 -36.42
N VAL A 10 22.12 3.90 -37.12
CA VAL A 10 20.81 3.38 -36.78
C VAL A 10 20.84 2.68 -35.41
N ILE A 11 21.83 1.80 -35.18
CA ILE A 11 21.91 1.09 -33.88
C ILE A 11 22.21 2.04 -32.71
N VAL A 12 23.04 3.08 -32.94
CA VAL A 12 23.32 4.10 -31.89
C VAL A 12 22.06 4.87 -31.54
N VAL A 13 21.29 5.30 -32.54
CA VAL A 13 20.03 6.03 -32.31
C VAL A 13 19.03 5.18 -31.56
N ILE A 14 18.86 3.91 -31.96
CA ILE A 14 17.97 2.96 -31.26
C ILE A 14 18.43 2.76 -29.81
N ALA A 15 19.72 2.62 -29.57
CA ALA A 15 20.26 2.45 -28.22
C ALA A 15 19.96 3.66 -27.30
N ILE A 16 20.11 4.87 -27.83
CA ILE A 16 19.79 6.10 -27.10
C ILE A 16 18.29 6.19 -26.80
N LEU A 17 17.44 5.94 -27.79
CA LEU A 17 15.98 5.96 -27.62
C LEU A 17 15.52 4.91 -26.60
N ALA A 18 16.06 3.70 -26.67
CA ALA A 18 15.76 2.64 -25.72
C ALA A 18 16.16 3.02 -24.29
N ALA A 19 17.32 3.63 -24.10
CA ALA A 19 17.77 4.06 -22.76
C ALA A 19 16.82 5.09 -22.13
N ILE A 20 16.34 6.05 -22.90
CA ILE A 20 15.42 7.10 -22.43
C ILE A 20 14.04 6.48 -22.11
N THR A 21 13.54 5.59 -22.97
CA THR A 21 12.20 5.00 -22.79
C THR A 21 12.12 4.11 -21.54
N ILE A 22 13.16 3.36 -21.21
CA ILE A 22 13.19 2.52 -19.99
C ILE A 22 13.04 3.35 -18.73
N VAL A 23 13.76 4.47 -18.62
CA VAL A 23 13.69 5.34 -17.44
C VAL A 23 12.31 5.98 -17.31
N ALA A 24 11.75 6.50 -18.40
CA ALA A 24 10.42 7.09 -18.41
C ALA A 24 9.33 6.06 -18.04
N TYR A 25 9.44 4.85 -18.56
CA TYR A 25 8.48 3.76 -18.31
C TYR A 25 8.40 3.37 -16.84
N ASN A 26 9.56 3.21 -16.16
CA ASN A 26 9.60 2.89 -14.74
C ASN A 26 8.95 3.99 -13.88
N GLY A 27 9.15 5.27 -14.23
CA GLY A 27 8.52 6.39 -13.54
C GLY A 27 6.99 6.39 -13.68
N ILE A 28 6.49 6.09 -14.87
CA ILE A 28 5.04 6.00 -15.15
C ILE A 28 4.41 4.83 -14.38
N GLN A 29 5.04 3.66 -14.39
CA GLN A 29 4.55 2.51 -13.63
C GLN A 29 4.50 2.79 -12.12
N GLY A 30 5.54 3.38 -11.55
CA GLY A 30 5.57 3.77 -10.15
C GLY A 30 4.43 4.72 -9.80
N SER A 31 4.17 5.72 -10.64
CA SER A 31 3.07 6.66 -10.46
C SER A 31 1.69 6.01 -10.58
N ALA A 32 1.53 5.04 -11.46
CA ALA A 32 0.29 4.26 -11.60
C ALA A 32 0.00 3.40 -10.36
N HIS A 33 1.03 2.73 -9.82
CA HIS A 33 0.92 1.98 -8.56
C HIS A 33 0.55 2.89 -7.39
N ASP A 34 1.18 4.06 -7.29
CA ASP A 34 0.87 5.07 -6.27
C ASP A 34 -0.58 5.51 -6.32
N SER A 35 -1.07 5.80 -7.51
CA SER A 35 -2.47 6.22 -7.73
C SER A 35 -3.46 5.13 -7.34
N SER A 36 -3.16 3.87 -7.69
CA SER A 36 -3.99 2.71 -7.33
C SER A 36 -4.06 2.53 -5.81
N VAL A 37 -2.91 2.53 -5.13
CA VAL A 37 -2.86 2.37 -3.66
C VAL A 37 -3.59 3.51 -2.95
N GLN A 38 -3.43 4.77 -3.40
CA GLN A 38 -4.15 5.90 -2.83
C GLN A 38 -5.67 5.79 -3.04
N SER A 39 -6.10 5.33 -4.22
CA SER A 39 -7.52 5.08 -4.51
C SER A 39 -8.09 4.00 -3.60
N ASP A 40 -7.39 2.87 -3.45
CA ASP A 40 -7.80 1.76 -2.59
C ASP A 40 -7.92 2.18 -1.12
N ILE A 41 -6.96 2.98 -0.62
CA ILE A 41 -7.01 3.52 0.75
C ILE A 41 -8.26 4.38 0.94
N ARG A 42 -8.56 5.30 0.00
CA ARG A 42 -9.76 6.16 0.09
C ARG A 42 -11.04 5.34 0.03
N GLN A 43 -11.13 4.36 -0.86
CA GLN A 43 -12.29 3.47 -0.96
C GLN A 43 -12.49 2.64 0.30
N THR A 44 -11.40 2.08 0.85
CA THR A 44 -11.41 1.35 2.11
C THR A 44 -11.87 2.25 3.25
N ALA A 45 -11.33 3.46 3.35
CA ALA A 45 -11.71 4.43 4.37
C ALA A 45 -13.21 4.79 4.28
N THR A 46 -13.73 4.99 3.06
CA THR A 46 -15.16 5.26 2.84
C THR A 46 -16.04 4.09 3.31
N LYS A 47 -15.65 2.85 3.00
CA LYS A 47 -16.38 1.66 3.46
C LYS A 47 -16.34 1.50 4.98
N LEU A 48 -15.19 1.79 5.61
CA LEU A 48 -15.07 1.81 7.06
C LEU A 48 -15.95 2.87 7.71
N GLN A 49 -16.00 4.08 7.14
CA GLN A 49 -16.88 5.16 7.60
C GLN A 49 -18.36 4.79 7.48
N ASN A 50 -18.76 4.20 6.35
CA ASN A 50 -20.13 3.71 6.17
C ASN A 50 -20.50 2.63 7.19
N TYR A 51 -19.59 1.70 7.46
CA TYR A 51 -19.77 0.69 8.50
C TYR A 51 -19.97 1.33 9.87
N TYR A 52 -19.12 2.31 10.21
CA TYR A 52 -19.23 3.04 11.47
C TYR A 52 -20.58 3.75 11.62
N THR A 53 -21.06 4.39 10.56
CA THR A 53 -22.37 5.07 10.56
C THR A 53 -23.52 4.13 10.85
N GLN A 54 -23.44 2.87 10.39
CA GLN A 54 -24.48 1.86 10.56
C GLN A 54 -24.39 1.12 11.90
N ASN A 55 -23.16 0.94 12.44
CA ASN A 55 -22.91 0.07 13.57
C ASN A 55 -22.41 0.79 14.83
N GLY A 56 -22.13 2.10 14.75
CA GLY A 56 -21.61 2.90 15.87
C GLY A 56 -20.16 2.59 16.27
N SER A 57 -19.49 1.68 15.56
CA SER A 57 -18.08 1.32 15.79
C SER A 57 -17.43 0.85 14.50
N PHE A 58 -16.11 0.99 14.39
CA PHE A 58 -15.36 0.40 13.29
C PHE A 58 -15.24 -1.12 13.42
N PRO A 59 -15.01 -1.88 12.32
CA PRO A 59 -14.89 -3.33 12.34
C PRO A 59 -13.89 -3.84 13.39
N GLN A 60 -14.28 -4.83 14.17
CA GLN A 60 -13.50 -5.36 15.29
C GLN A 60 -12.86 -6.71 14.99
N ASN A 61 -13.32 -7.41 13.95
CA ASN A 61 -12.89 -8.76 13.60
C ASN A 61 -12.97 -9.01 12.08
N ASP A 62 -12.42 -10.14 11.64
CA ASP A 62 -12.36 -10.50 10.22
C ASP A 62 -13.75 -10.73 9.60
N ALA A 63 -14.74 -11.22 10.38
CA ALA A 63 -16.11 -11.40 9.88
C ALA A 63 -16.76 -10.05 9.50
N GLN A 64 -16.55 -9.03 10.32
CA GLN A 64 -17.01 -7.68 10.04
C GLN A 64 -16.26 -7.04 8.85
N LEU A 65 -14.95 -7.30 8.71
CA LEU A 65 -14.19 -6.85 7.55
C LEU A 65 -14.66 -7.55 6.27
N THR A 66 -15.04 -8.83 6.34
CA THR A 66 -15.62 -9.58 5.22
C THR A 66 -16.89 -8.91 4.68
N SER A 67 -17.74 -8.39 5.57
CA SER A 67 -18.98 -7.73 5.16
C SER A 67 -18.78 -6.43 4.37
N LEU A 68 -17.56 -5.88 4.36
CA LEU A 68 -17.24 -4.64 3.64
C LEU A 68 -16.95 -4.86 2.15
N ASP A 69 -16.78 -6.09 1.69
CA ASP A 69 -16.37 -6.42 0.30
C ASP A 69 -15.21 -5.51 -0.18
N LEU A 70 -14.11 -5.53 0.57
CA LEU A 70 -12.95 -4.69 0.28
C LEU A 70 -12.24 -5.19 -0.98
N LYS A 71 -12.02 -4.29 -1.93
CA LYS A 71 -11.32 -4.57 -3.19
C LYS A 71 -10.08 -3.69 -3.29
N VAL A 72 -8.97 -4.29 -3.72
CA VAL A 72 -7.70 -3.58 -3.87
C VAL A 72 -6.95 -4.04 -5.12
N ALA A 73 -6.19 -3.13 -5.72
CA ALA A 73 -5.31 -3.43 -6.84
C ALA A 73 -4.04 -4.16 -6.34
N LYS A 74 -4.17 -5.46 -6.05
CA LYS A 74 -3.16 -6.29 -5.37
C LYS A 74 -1.74 -6.16 -5.92
N SER A 75 -1.58 -6.04 -7.24
CA SER A 75 -0.29 -5.89 -7.92
C SER A 75 0.39 -4.54 -7.69
N SER A 76 -0.35 -3.54 -7.20
CA SER A 76 0.17 -2.20 -6.96
C SER A 76 0.83 -2.02 -5.58
N TYR A 77 0.71 -3.03 -4.72
CA TYR A 77 1.25 -2.96 -3.37
C TYR A 77 2.69 -3.44 -3.29
N GLY A 78 3.54 -2.65 -2.63
CA GLY A 78 4.84 -3.08 -2.16
C GLY A 78 4.71 -3.96 -0.93
N GLN A 79 5.76 -4.72 -0.64
CA GLN A 79 5.77 -5.65 0.48
C GLN A 79 6.81 -5.21 1.51
N HIS A 80 6.46 -5.36 2.77
CA HIS A 80 7.36 -5.21 3.90
C HIS A 80 7.78 -6.61 4.39
N ALA A 81 9.07 -6.82 4.57
CA ALA A 81 9.58 -8.05 5.16
C ALA A 81 9.46 -7.99 6.69
N GLY A 82 8.62 -8.82 7.26
CA GLY A 82 8.55 -9.02 8.72
C GLY A 82 9.75 -9.77 9.28
N SER A 83 9.91 -9.76 10.59
CA SER A 83 11.02 -10.41 11.32
C SER A 83 11.16 -11.92 11.07
N SER A 84 10.12 -12.58 10.61
CA SER A 84 10.08 -14.01 10.27
C SER A 84 10.12 -14.27 8.75
N GLY A 85 10.48 -13.29 7.93
CA GLY A 85 10.36 -13.37 6.47
C GLY A 85 8.93 -13.21 5.94
N ALA A 86 7.96 -13.01 6.82
CA ALA A 86 6.59 -12.73 6.43
C ALA A 86 6.49 -11.36 5.75
N GLN A 87 5.66 -11.28 4.71
CA GLN A 87 5.46 -10.06 3.94
C GLN A 87 4.14 -9.40 4.31
N TYR A 88 4.14 -8.09 4.35
CA TYR A 88 2.97 -7.27 4.70
C TYR A 88 2.86 -6.09 3.73
N ASN A 89 1.66 -5.56 3.49
CA ASN A 89 1.49 -4.48 2.51
C ASN A 89 0.53 -3.37 2.93
N MET A 90 -0.59 -3.69 3.54
CA MET A 90 -1.56 -2.71 4.05
C MET A 90 -1.97 -3.08 5.46
N LEU A 91 -2.01 -2.10 6.33
CA LEU A 91 -2.32 -2.25 7.75
C LEU A 91 -3.54 -1.41 8.11
N TYR A 92 -4.51 -2.04 8.74
CA TYR A 92 -5.62 -1.39 9.40
C TYR A 92 -5.35 -1.32 10.92
N CYS A 93 -5.29 -0.10 11.42
CA CYS A 93 -5.09 0.22 12.83
C CYS A 93 -6.37 0.77 13.43
N ARG A 94 -6.79 0.27 14.57
CA ARG A 94 -7.95 0.79 15.30
C ARG A 94 -7.68 0.75 16.81
N PRO A 95 -8.02 1.79 17.58
CA PRO A 95 -7.91 1.76 19.04
C PRO A 95 -9.07 0.96 19.65
N GLN A 96 -8.76 0.12 20.64
CA GLN A 96 -9.79 -0.55 21.45
C GLN A 96 -10.54 0.42 22.36
N SER A 97 -9.83 1.45 22.85
CA SER A 97 -10.36 2.43 23.80
C SER A 97 -11.18 3.54 23.14
N ASP A 98 -11.03 3.73 21.83
CA ASP A 98 -11.72 4.75 21.05
C ASP A 98 -12.24 4.16 19.75
N PRO A 99 -13.48 3.64 19.72
CA PRO A 99 -14.04 3.03 18.54
C PRO A 99 -14.36 4.01 17.40
N THR A 100 -14.11 5.32 17.61
CA THR A 100 -14.39 6.38 16.64
C THR A 100 -13.20 6.72 15.75
N LYS A 101 -12.04 6.11 15.99
CA LYS A 101 -10.79 6.36 15.25
C LYS A 101 -10.29 5.13 14.53
N PHE A 102 -9.63 5.35 13.40
CA PHE A 102 -8.83 4.33 12.69
C PHE A 102 -7.73 5.00 11.87
N ALA A 103 -6.75 4.18 11.49
CA ALA A 103 -5.77 4.57 10.48
C ALA A 103 -5.56 3.42 9.49
N LEU A 104 -5.20 3.79 8.27
CA LEU A 104 -4.73 2.86 7.24
C LEU A 104 -3.31 3.26 6.86
N ILE A 105 -2.43 2.27 6.75
CA ILE A 105 -1.05 2.48 6.30
C ILE A 105 -0.77 1.47 5.20
N ALA A 106 -0.26 1.91 4.06
CA ALA A 106 -0.03 1.03 2.93
C ALA A 106 1.27 1.36 2.19
N SER A 107 1.91 0.32 1.67
CA SER A 107 3.10 0.41 0.83
C SER A 107 2.75 0.24 -0.63
N SER A 108 3.21 1.16 -1.48
CA SER A 108 3.16 1.04 -2.93
C SER A 108 4.37 0.27 -3.47
N SER A 109 4.19 -0.42 -4.61
CA SER A 109 5.30 -1.03 -5.37
C SER A 109 6.32 -0.01 -5.88
N SER A 110 5.97 1.29 -5.95
CA SER A 110 6.92 2.37 -6.23
C SER A 110 7.95 2.60 -5.12
N GLY A 111 7.71 2.03 -3.93
CA GLY A 111 8.50 2.26 -2.73
C GLY A 111 7.96 3.35 -1.82
N LYS A 112 6.88 4.03 -2.16
CA LYS A 112 6.26 5.05 -1.29
C LYS A 112 5.33 4.41 -0.26
N LEU A 113 5.22 5.07 0.89
CA LEU A 113 4.30 4.75 1.97
C LEU A 113 3.24 5.82 2.09
N TYR A 114 2.01 5.37 2.25
CA TYR A 114 0.84 6.22 2.45
C TYR A 114 0.18 5.91 3.78
N GLN A 115 -0.29 6.94 4.46
CA GLN A 115 -1.18 6.80 5.61
C GLN A 115 -2.45 7.60 5.42
N TYR A 116 -3.55 7.08 5.95
CA TYR A 116 -4.83 7.78 6.06
C TYR A 116 -5.23 7.84 7.52
N VAL A 117 -5.34 9.05 8.03
CA VAL A 117 -5.67 9.33 9.43
C VAL A 117 -6.61 10.53 9.46
N ASP A 118 -7.68 10.45 10.22
CA ASP A 118 -8.63 11.55 10.44
C ASP A 118 -9.11 12.25 9.15
N GLY A 119 -9.34 11.48 8.09
CA GLY A 119 -9.79 12.01 6.80
C GLY A 119 -8.66 12.46 5.86
N VAL A 120 -7.43 12.49 6.32
CA VAL A 120 -6.27 12.99 5.55
C VAL A 120 -5.41 11.83 5.03
N LEU A 121 -5.20 11.80 3.72
CA LEU A 121 -4.23 10.92 3.07
C LEU A 121 -2.91 11.66 2.88
N SER A 122 -1.83 11.11 3.40
CA SER A 122 -0.49 11.68 3.31
C SER A 122 0.57 10.62 3.03
N THR A 123 1.74 11.04 2.54
CA THR A 123 2.92 10.19 2.45
C THR A 123 3.70 10.23 3.75
N ILE A 124 4.28 9.09 4.14
CA ILE A 124 5.14 8.98 5.33
C ILE A 124 6.50 8.39 4.96
N SER A 125 7.49 8.59 5.85
CA SER A 125 8.83 8.03 5.67
C SER A 125 8.81 6.51 5.80
N ARG A 126 9.57 5.81 4.96
CA ARG A 126 9.75 4.35 5.01
C ARG A 126 10.59 3.85 6.19
N THR A 127 11.28 4.72 6.91
CA THR A 127 12.27 4.33 7.94
C THR A 127 11.73 3.28 8.91
N ASN A 128 10.45 3.39 9.26
CA ASN A 128 9.81 2.44 10.16
C ASN A 128 9.18 1.23 9.46
N TRP A 129 8.96 1.30 8.15
CA TRP A 129 8.36 0.20 7.38
C TRP A 129 9.38 -0.85 6.97
N ASP A 130 10.58 -0.42 6.61
CA ASP A 130 11.63 -1.30 6.06
C ASP A 130 12.45 -2.03 7.14
N THR A 131 12.21 -1.76 8.40
CA THR A 131 12.93 -2.41 9.50
C THR A 131 12.20 -3.70 9.90
N PRO A 132 12.79 -4.89 9.69
CA PRO A 132 12.12 -6.18 9.93
C PRO A 132 11.64 -6.40 11.37
N SER A 133 12.16 -5.63 12.31
CA SER A 133 11.88 -5.78 13.74
C SER A 133 10.79 -4.83 14.25
N ILE A 134 10.24 -3.93 13.43
CA ILE A 134 9.24 -2.98 13.93
C ILE A 134 7.87 -3.66 14.00
N PRO A 135 7.30 -3.79 15.19
CA PRO A 135 5.95 -4.29 15.36
C PRO A 135 4.93 -3.37 14.65
N SER A 136 3.89 -3.96 14.10
CA SER A 136 2.73 -3.22 13.54
C SER A 136 2.15 -2.20 14.53
N ALA A 137 2.27 -2.46 15.83
CA ALA A 137 1.92 -1.54 16.90
C ALA A 137 2.65 -0.18 16.81
N THR A 138 3.95 -0.21 16.47
CA THR A 138 4.74 1.03 16.29
C THR A 138 4.28 1.83 15.07
N LEU A 139 3.92 1.14 13.98
CA LEU A 139 3.37 1.79 12.80
C LEU A 139 2.02 2.46 13.11
N CYS A 140 1.15 1.78 13.84
CA CYS A 140 -0.12 2.35 14.26
C CYS A 140 0.07 3.54 15.22
N SER A 141 1.04 3.48 16.15
CA SER A 141 1.29 4.59 17.06
C SER A 141 1.85 5.83 16.34
N SER A 142 2.64 5.66 15.29
CA SER A 142 3.09 6.78 14.45
C SER A 142 1.93 7.46 13.72
N ALA A 143 0.83 6.75 13.50
CA ALA A 143 -0.42 7.27 12.97
C ALA A 143 -1.41 7.78 14.07
N GLY A 144 -0.94 7.98 15.29
CA GLY A 144 -1.76 8.44 16.40
C GLY A 144 -2.69 7.38 17.03
N ILE A 145 -2.55 6.11 16.64
CA ILE A 145 -3.31 5.01 17.22
C ILE A 145 -2.46 4.30 18.28
N PRO A 146 -2.92 4.12 19.52
CA PRO A 146 -2.15 3.53 20.61
C PRO A 146 -1.56 2.16 20.28
N THR A 147 -0.36 1.86 20.77
CA THR A 147 0.37 0.60 20.51
C THR A 147 -0.34 -0.66 20.98
N SER A 148 -1.20 -0.56 21.99
CA SER A 148 -2.03 -1.68 22.50
C SER A 148 -3.23 -2.00 21.62
N SER A 149 -3.44 -1.24 20.55
CA SER A 149 -4.63 -1.37 19.71
C SER A 149 -4.53 -2.55 18.75
N PRO A 150 -5.64 -3.23 18.48
CA PRO A 150 -5.68 -4.29 17.48
C PRO A 150 -5.31 -3.78 16.09
N GLN A 151 -4.55 -4.60 15.37
CA GLN A 151 -4.06 -4.31 14.04
C GLN A 151 -4.36 -5.48 13.12
N VAL A 152 -4.78 -5.19 11.92
CA VAL A 152 -5.10 -6.22 10.92
C VAL A 152 -4.39 -5.91 9.62
N TRP A 153 -3.55 -6.84 9.19
CA TRP A 153 -2.89 -6.79 7.89
C TRP A 153 -3.83 -7.31 6.79
N PHE A 154 -3.87 -6.65 5.66
CA PHE A 154 -4.61 -7.09 4.47
C PHE A 154 -3.92 -8.26 3.77
N TYR A 155 -2.60 -8.25 3.78
CA TYR A 155 -1.74 -9.34 3.35
C TYR A 155 -0.87 -9.77 4.53
N ASN A 156 -0.78 -11.05 4.80
CA ASN A 156 -0.04 -11.58 5.95
C ASN A 156 0.67 -12.87 5.56
N ALA A 157 1.94 -12.95 5.90
CA ALA A 157 2.85 -14.06 5.66
C ALA A 157 3.11 -14.34 4.17
N SER A 158 2.16 -14.86 3.43
CA SER A 158 2.32 -15.21 2.00
C SER A 158 1.02 -15.09 1.21
N SER A 159 -0.05 -14.56 1.81
CA SER A 159 -1.35 -14.50 1.17
C SER A 159 -2.16 -13.25 1.53
N TRP A 160 -3.02 -12.83 0.61
CA TRP A 160 -4.06 -11.86 0.90
C TRP A 160 -5.11 -12.51 1.79
N ARG A 161 -5.64 -11.73 2.72
CA ARG A 161 -6.76 -12.18 3.56
C ARG A 161 -7.96 -12.50 2.69
N THR A 162 -8.75 -13.48 3.09
CA THR A 162 -9.92 -13.98 2.34
C THR A 162 -11.01 -12.92 2.15
N TRP A 163 -11.04 -11.92 2.99
CA TRP A 163 -11.95 -10.78 2.91
C TRP A 163 -11.47 -9.63 2.02
N VAL A 164 -10.31 -9.77 1.35
CA VAL A 164 -9.79 -8.81 0.37
C VAL A 164 -9.91 -9.37 -1.02
N ALA A 165 -10.79 -8.80 -1.84
CA ALA A 165 -10.95 -9.11 -3.25
C ALA A 165 -10.02 -8.25 -4.14
N GLY A 166 -9.86 -8.64 -5.43
CA GLY A 166 -9.06 -7.89 -6.41
C GLY A 166 -8.19 -8.78 -7.25
#